data_27efc4fb1f40a5063b0e6f00fa995678
#
_entry.id   27efc4fb1f40a5063b0e6f00fa995678
#
_cell.length_a   1.000
_cell.length_b   1.000
_cell.length_c   1.000
_cell.angle_alpha   90.00
_cell.angle_beta   90.00
_cell.angle_gamma   90.00
#
_symmetry.space_group_name_H-M   'P 1'
#
loop_
_entity.id
_entity.type
_entity.pdbx_description
1 polymer ?
#
loop_
_entity_poly.entity_id
_entity_poly.type
_entity_poly.pdbx_seq_one_letter_code
_entity_poly.pdbx_strand_id
1 'polypeptide(L)'
;MQDSPKKKNPRKTRKKKPAKERSKFKKILMVSFLSIFLICLTAGFIGAGFIYFHFSKDLPDVRKLKDHQPSTITQIYSDKDEKIAEFYIEKRIIVSLENIPLALKQATLAVEDSNFYYHFGIDPKAIFRAFITNLKAGYVVEGGSTITQQLTKTMFLSREKTLPRKIKEAILAVRLELVFSKDEILEMYLNQIYYGHGTYGVEAAAQTYFGKSVKELTIAECAMIASLPKAPNNYSPYRNPKKARKRRNHVIRRMADVSFITTEQAKTSLQEDFHLGEVQEMLNKAPYFVEHVRRILENKFGSSKLYRAGLKVYTTLNMEMQESAQRAIKENLRNADKRYGYRGSLGTVDLSRGEIAVQNAMLKQNNFSEDLGIEIGSTINGTVMSVGETQAWVILGAEDGYLDIKNMNW
;
A
#
# COMPACT_ATOMS: atom_id res chain seq x y z
N MET A 1 -37.30 23.14 92.12
CA MET A 1 -37.40 22.64 90.72
C MET A 1 -36.14 21.86 90.46
N GLN A 2 -36.26 20.54 90.22
CA GLN A 2 -35.20 19.55 90.31
C GLN A 2 -34.59 19.39 88.91
N ASP A 3 -33.25 19.56 88.80
CA ASP A 3 -32.46 19.21 87.64
C ASP A 3 -32.14 17.71 87.63
N SER A 4 -32.51 17.02 86.53
CA SER A 4 -32.22 15.60 86.32
C SER A 4 -30.85 15.44 85.64
N PRO A 5 -29.96 14.52 86.04
CA PRO A 5 -28.66 14.31 85.44
C PRO A 5 -28.71 13.47 84.15
N LYS A 6 -28.12 13.98 83.10
CA LYS A 6 -27.93 13.29 81.77
C LYS A 6 -26.98 12.10 81.93
N LYS A 7 -27.46 10.89 81.62
CA LYS A 7 -26.67 9.67 81.55
C LYS A 7 -25.70 9.76 80.36
N LYS A 8 -24.37 9.72 80.61
CA LYS A 8 -23.29 9.56 79.62
C LYS A 8 -23.21 8.08 79.19
N ASN A 9 -23.40 7.86 77.86
CA ASN A 9 -23.19 6.52 77.26
C ASN A 9 -21.67 6.19 77.26
N PRO A 10 -21.27 4.92 77.63
CA PRO A 10 -19.87 4.52 77.61
C PRO A 10 -19.38 4.33 76.20
N ARG A 11 -18.33 5.08 75.80
CA ARG A 11 -17.58 4.87 74.53
C ARG A 11 -17.01 3.44 74.54
N LYS A 12 -17.48 2.58 73.62
CA LYS A 12 -16.87 1.26 73.32
C LYS A 12 -15.42 1.44 72.89
N THR A 13 -14.45 1.17 73.69
CA THR A 13 -13.05 1.11 73.42
C THR A 13 -12.78 -0.05 72.48
N ARG A 14 -12.42 0.26 71.22
CA ARG A 14 -11.99 -0.72 70.20
C ARG A 14 -10.66 -1.32 70.67
N LYS A 15 -10.66 -2.56 71.22
CA LYS A 15 -9.44 -3.27 71.58
C LYS A 15 -8.53 -3.41 70.39
N LYS A 16 -7.36 -2.74 70.40
CA LYS A 16 -6.28 -2.91 69.40
C LYS A 16 -5.77 -4.34 69.48
N LYS A 17 -5.88 -5.14 68.41
CA LYS A 17 -5.31 -6.48 68.34
C LYS A 17 -3.77 -6.39 68.57
N PRO A 18 -3.18 -7.34 69.29
CA PRO A 18 -1.76 -7.32 69.66
C PRO A 18 -0.87 -7.34 68.38
N ALA A 19 0.25 -6.62 68.38
CA ALA A 19 1.14 -6.43 67.23
C ALA A 19 1.64 -7.73 66.58
N LYS A 20 1.72 -8.83 67.38
CA LYS A 20 2.16 -10.16 66.95
C LYS A 20 1.11 -10.88 66.08
N GLU A 21 -0.19 -10.63 66.27
CA GLU A 21 -1.24 -11.16 65.40
C GLU A 21 -1.34 -10.41 64.08
N ARG A 22 -1.09 -9.09 64.07
CA ARG A 22 -1.01 -8.27 62.83
C ARG A 22 0.14 -8.71 61.95
N SER A 23 1.28 -9.10 62.52
CA SER A 23 2.43 -9.63 61.78
C SER A 23 2.15 -10.98 61.14
N LYS A 24 1.50 -11.91 61.86
CA LYS A 24 1.09 -13.23 61.32
C LYS A 24 0.05 -13.08 60.21
N PHE A 25 -0.95 -12.21 60.38
CA PHE A 25 -1.95 -11.93 59.35
C PHE A 25 -1.35 -11.34 58.06
N LYS A 26 -0.42 -10.39 58.18
CA LYS A 26 0.31 -9.85 57.02
C LYS A 26 1.13 -10.92 56.29
N LYS A 27 1.80 -11.83 57.03
CA LYS A 27 2.57 -12.94 56.42
C LYS A 27 1.63 -13.92 55.67
N ILE A 28 0.49 -14.29 56.27
CA ILE A 28 -0.50 -15.16 55.64
C ILE A 28 -1.06 -14.51 54.36
N LEU A 29 -1.43 -13.22 54.43
CA LEU A 29 -1.92 -12.47 53.27
C LEU A 29 -0.89 -12.40 52.15
N MET A 30 0.40 -12.15 52.47
CA MET A 30 1.50 -12.11 51.51
C MET A 30 1.74 -13.49 50.89
N VAL A 31 1.74 -14.58 51.67
CA VAL A 31 1.89 -15.94 51.15
C VAL A 31 0.72 -16.34 50.28
N SER A 32 -0.53 -16.02 50.68
CA SER A 32 -1.70 -16.28 49.85
C SER A 32 -1.66 -15.51 48.53
N PHE A 33 -1.25 -14.22 48.54
CA PHE A 33 -1.08 -13.43 47.33
C PHE A 33 -0.01 -14.02 46.42
N LEU A 34 1.15 -14.40 46.96
CA LEU A 34 2.22 -15.04 46.21
C LEU A 34 1.81 -16.39 45.61
N SER A 35 1.03 -17.21 46.40
CA SER A 35 0.52 -18.47 45.89
C SER A 35 -0.50 -18.30 44.77
N ILE A 36 -1.43 -17.35 44.89
CA ILE A 36 -2.39 -17.02 43.83
C ILE A 36 -1.65 -16.51 42.59
N PHE A 37 -0.68 -15.63 42.79
CA PHE A 37 0.16 -15.12 41.69
C PHE A 37 0.88 -16.25 40.96
N LEU A 38 1.50 -17.19 41.70
CA LEU A 38 2.18 -18.35 41.13
C LEU A 38 1.24 -19.29 40.37
N ILE A 39 0.04 -19.54 40.94
CA ILE A 39 -0.99 -20.35 40.27
C ILE A 39 -1.46 -19.68 38.97
N CYS A 40 -1.71 -18.37 38.98
CA CYS A 40 -2.06 -17.64 37.76
C CYS A 40 -0.93 -17.66 36.74
N LEU A 41 0.31 -17.53 37.16
CA LEU A 41 1.48 -17.58 36.30
C LEU A 41 1.64 -18.97 35.64
N THR A 42 1.54 -20.06 36.43
CA THR A 42 1.62 -21.44 35.89
C THR A 42 0.46 -21.77 34.96
N ALA A 43 -0.78 -21.39 35.33
CA ALA A 43 -1.93 -21.54 34.45
C ALA A 43 -1.76 -20.77 33.13
N GLY A 44 -1.18 -19.55 33.19
CA GLY A 44 -0.81 -18.75 32.03
C GLY A 44 0.19 -19.45 31.10
N PHE A 45 1.24 -20.03 31.68
CA PHE A 45 2.24 -20.79 30.91
C PHE A 45 1.67 -22.05 30.28
N ILE A 46 0.85 -22.80 31.00
CA ILE A 46 0.18 -24.01 30.47
C ILE A 46 -0.77 -23.62 29.32
N GLY A 47 -1.57 -22.56 29.52
CA GLY A 47 -2.45 -22.03 28.46
C GLY A 47 -1.71 -21.57 27.23
N ALA A 48 -0.61 -20.83 27.40
CA ALA A 48 0.24 -20.39 26.30
C ALA A 48 0.89 -21.58 25.57
N GLY A 49 1.36 -22.59 26.28
CA GLY A 49 1.91 -23.83 25.72
C GLY A 49 0.85 -24.60 24.92
N PHE A 50 -0.36 -24.71 25.44
CA PHE A 50 -1.48 -25.36 24.72
C PHE A 50 -1.83 -24.60 23.43
N ILE A 51 -1.95 -23.28 23.50
CA ILE A 51 -2.21 -22.42 22.33
C ILE A 51 -1.09 -22.59 21.31
N TYR A 52 0.15 -22.51 21.75
CA TYR A 52 1.30 -22.71 20.86
C TYR A 52 1.25 -24.08 20.17
N PHE A 53 1.06 -25.16 20.91
CA PHE A 53 1.00 -26.51 20.37
C PHE A 53 -0.15 -26.71 19.39
N HIS A 54 -1.34 -26.21 19.76
CA HIS A 54 -2.55 -26.32 18.92
C HIS A 54 -2.41 -25.60 17.59
N PHE A 55 -1.94 -24.34 17.60
CA PHE A 55 -1.84 -23.52 16.39
C PHE A 55 -0.55 -23.72 15.61
N SER A 56 0.42 -24.43 16.15
CA SER A 56 1.75 -24.64 15.56
C SER A 56 1.81 -25.75 14.53
N LYS A 57 0.84 -26.68 14.56
CA LYS A 57 0.84 -27.94 13.76
C LYS A 57 0.83 -27.69 12.24
N ASP A 58 0.03 -26.70 11.81
CA ASP A 58 -0.20 -26.42 10.38
C ASP A 58 0.57 -25.18 9.89
N LEU A 59 1.60 -24.74 10.62
CA LEU A 59 2.35 -23.56 10.23
C LEU A 59 3.47 -23.93 9.25
N PRO A 60 3.68 -23.12 8.20
CA PRO A 60 4.77 -23.30 7.27
C PRO A 60 6.13 -23.13 7.95
N ASP A 61 7.15 -23.81 7.42
CA ASP A 61 8.53 -23.64 7.86
C ASP A 61 9.09 -22.30 7.33
N VAL A 62 9.36 -21.36 8.25
CA VAL A 62 9.90 -20.04 7.92
C VAL A 62 11.30 -20.11 7.27
N ARG A 63 12.05 -21.20 7.48
CA ARG A 63 13.39 -21.41 6.88
C ARG A 63 13.35 -21.48 5.36
N LYS A 64 12.22 -21.91 4.79
CA LYS A 64 12.01 -21.91 3.33
C LYS A 64 12.06 -20.54 2.68
N LEU A 65 11.98 -19.46 3.49
CA LEU A 65 12.18 -18.10 3.00
C LEU A 65 13.62 -17.80 2.56
N LYS A 66 14.61 -18.55 3.06
CA LYS A 66 16.01 -18.40 2.59
C LYS A 66 16.15 -18.72 1.10
N ASP A 67 15.34 -19.67 0.63
CA ASP A 67 15.35 -20.11 -0.76
C ASP A 67 14.22 -19.45 -1.59
N HIS A 68 13.42 -18.60 -0.95
CA HIS A 68 12.28 -17.95 -1.61
C HIS A 68 12.76 -16.84 -2.53
N GLN A 69 12.66 -17.06 -3.83
CA GLN A 69 12.83 -16.00 -4.83
C GLN A 69 11.48 -15.27 -5.01
N PRO A 70 11.38 -13.99 -4.60
CA PRO A 70 10.17 -13.21 -4.85
C PRO A 70 9.87 -13.13 -6.33
N SER A 71 8.58 -13.04 -6.68
CA SER A 71 8.16 -12.79 -8.06
C SER A 71 8.79 -11.50 -8.58
N THR A 72 9.50 -11.58 -9.67
CA THR A 72 10.17 -10.46 -10.32
C THR A 72 9.59 -10.21 -11.71
N ILE A 73 9.85 -9.02 -12.24
CA ILE A 73 9.34 -8.56 -13.54
C ILE A 73 10.09 -9.26 -14.66
N THR A 74 9.38 -9.89 -15.59
CA THR A 74 9.96 -10.32 -16.86
C THR A 74 10.04 -9.14 -17.81
N GLN A 75 11.21 -8.90 -18.38
CA GLN A 75 11.51 -7.76 -19.24
C GLN A 75 11.82 -8.22 -20.67
N ILE A 76 11.23 -7.53 -21.65
CA ILE A 76 11.43 -7.79 -23.06
C ILE A 76 12.24 -6.64 -23.66
N TYR A 77 13.26 -6.99 -24.43
CA TYR A 77 14.20 -6.06 -25.02
C TYR A 77 14.21 -6.13 -26.55
N SER A 78 14.48 -4.99 -27.21
CA SER A 78 14.70 -4.87 -28.65
C SER A 78 16.06 -5.42 -29.07
N ASP A 79 16.39 -5.30 -30.36
CA ASP A 79 17.70 -5.61 -30.95
C ASP A 79 18.84 -4.69 -30.46
N LYS A 80 18.50 -3.50 -29.96
CA LYS A 80 19.43 -2.50 -29.38
C LYS A 80 19.36 -2.45 -27.84
N ASP A 81 18.93 -3.52 -27.17
CA ASP A 81 18.79 -3.61 -25.71
C ASP A 81 17.82 -2.56 -25.09
N GLU A 82 16.94 -1.98 -25.90
CA GLU A 82 15.90 -1.11 -25.39
C GLU A 82 14.78 -1.92 -24.78
N LYS A 83 14.36 -1.57 -23.55
CA LYS A 83 13.23 -2.23 -22.90
C LYS A 83 11.91 -1.83 -23.57
N ILE A 84 11.23 -2.81 -24.18
CA ILE A 84 10.00 -2.61 -24.97
C ILE A 84 8.73 -3.07 -24.25
N ALA A 85 8.83 -4.01 -23.33
CA ALA A 85 7.68 -4.47 -22.53
C ALA A 85 8.10 -5.08 -21.21
N GLU A 86 7.13 -5.17 -20.30
CA GLU A 86 7.24 -5.83 -19.00
C GLU A 86 6.07 -6.78 -18.78
N PHE A 87 6.33 -7.98 -18.23
CA PHE A 87 5.28 -8.91 -17.79
C PHE A 87 5.41 -9.17 -16.31
N TYR A 88 4.37 -8.94 -15.55
CA TYR A 88 4.29 -9.18 -14.11
C TYR A 88 2.83 -9.34 -13.67
N ILE A 89 2.63 -10.10 -12.61
CA ILE A 89 1.36 -10.09 -11.87
C ILE A 89 1.43 -9.00 -10.80
N GLU A 90 2.63 -8.87 -10.20
CA GLU A 90 2.94 -7.88 -9.17
C GLU A 90 4.20 -7.13 -9.59
N LYS A 91 4.12 -5.82 -9.79
CA LYS A 91 5.30 -5.01 -10.10
C LYS A 91 6.21 -4.97 -8.88
N ARG A 92 7.32 -5.75 -8.93
CA ARG A 92 8.27 -5.86 -7.83
C ARG A 92 9.70 -5.80 -8.36
N ILE A 93 10.48 -4.91 -7.76
CA ILE A 93 11.92 -4.76 -8.01
C ILE A 93 12.61 -4.91 -6.67
N ILE A 94 13.45 -5.94 -6.55
CA ILE A 94 14.17 -6.24 -5.32
C ILE A 94 15.35 -5.30 -5.18
N VAL A 95 15.52 -4.77 -3.98
CA VAL A 95 16.64 -3.90 -3.62
C VAL A 95 17.21 -4.35 -2.27
N SER A 96 18.54 -4.43 -2.15
CA SER A 96 19.19 -4.74 -0.87
C SER A 96 19.00 -3.62 0.14
N LEU A 97 18.96 -3.94 1.42
CA LEU A 97 18.76 -2.98 2.50
C LEU A 97 19.77 -1.83 2.49
N GLU A 98 21.01 -2.10 2.08
CA GLU A 98 22.09 -1.10 1.96
C GLU A 98 21.75 -0.01 0.93
N ASN A 99 21.02 -0.38 -0.10
CA ASN A 99 20.62 0.53 -1.17
C ASN A 99 19.32 1.31 -0.86
N ILE A 100 18.65 1.02 0.26
CA ILE A 100 17.46 1.74 0.73
C ILE A 100 17.90 2.90 1.61
N PRO A 101 17.49 4.15 1.33
CA PRO A 101 17.84 5.32 2.13
C PRO A 101 17.50 5.13 3.60
N LEU A 102 18.38 5.62 4.48
CA LEU A 102 18.15 5.59 5.93
C LEU A 102 16.81 6.27 6.28
N ALA A 103 16.49 7.38 5.61
CA ALA A 103 15.24 8.10 5.82
C ALA A 103 13.99 7.23 5.57
N LEU A 104 14.02 6.35 4.55
CA LEU A 104 12.88 5.46 4.27
C LEU A 104 12.76 4.34 5.32
N LYS A 105 13.88 3.75 5.74
CA LYS A 105 13.92 2.78 6.85
C LYS A 105 13.34 3.41 8.11
N GLN A 106 13.83 4.58 8.49
CA GLN A 106 13.37 5.34 9.65
C GLN A 106 11.90 5.77 9.55
N ALA A 107 11.44 6.23 8.39
CA ALA A 107 10.03 6.59 8.17
C ALA A 107 9.11 5.38 8.39
N THR A 108 9.48 4.23 7.85
CA THR A 108 8.74 2.97 8.02
C THR A 108 8.70 2.55 9.49
N LEU A 109 9.87 2.53 10.16
CA LEU A 109 9.96 2.20 11.57
C LEU A 109 9.15 3.15 12.45
N ALA A 110 9.21 4.45 12.18
CA ALA A 110 8.51 5.47 12.98
C ALA A 110 6.99 5.27 13.02
N VAL A 111 6.39 4.79 11.94
CA VAL A 111 4.91 4.68 11.83
C VAL A 111 4.37 3.27 11.98
N GLU A 112 5.17 2.25 11.67
CA GLU A 112 4.73 0.86 11.73
C GLU A 112 5.21 0.17 13.00
N ASP A 113 6.48 0.43 13.43
CA ASP A 113 7.08 -0.30 14.53
C ASP A 113 8.31 0.44 15.10
N SER A 114 8.10 1.46 15.89
CA SER A 114 9.21 2.29 16.41
C SER A 114 10.17 1.54 17.35
N ASN A 115 9.76 0.40 17.91
CA ASN A 115 10.56 -0.46 18.79
C ASN A 115 11.11 -1.70 18.07
N PHE A 116 11.08 -1.75 16.75
CA PHE A 116 11.39 -2.94 15.95
C PHE A 116 12.68 -3.66 16.38
N TYR A 117 13.76 -2.94 16.64
CA TYR A 117 15.04 -3.51 17.04
C TYR A 117 15.10 -4.00 18.49
N TYR A 118 14.09 -3.70 19.32
CA TYR A 118 14.10 -3.97 20.77
C TYR A 118 13.17 -5.10 21.22
N HIS A 119 12.27 -5.57 20.36
CA HIS A 119 11.37 -6.68 20.66
C HIS A 119 11.71 -7.92 19.84
N PHE A 120 11.12 -9.06 20.22
CA PHE A 120 11.36 -10.35 19.59
C PHE A 120 10.12 -10.85 18.83
N GLY A 121 9.81 -10.16 17.72
CA GLY A 121 8.69 -10.47 16.83
C GLY A 121 7.32 -9.94 17.28
N ILE A 122 7.13 -9.73 18.58
CA ILE A 122 5.92 -9.18 19.20
C ILE A 122 6.34 -8.04 20.13
N ASP A 123 5.63 -6.91 20.10
CA ASP A 123 5.80 -5.80 21.06
C ASP A 123 4.64 -5.76 22.07
N PRO A 124 4.79 -6.35 23.27
CA PRO A 124 3.74 -6.32 24.30
C PRO A 124 3.37 -4.90 24.76
N LYS A 125 4.36 -3.97 24.74
CA LYS A 125 4.13 -2.55 25.11
C LYS A 125 3.22 -1.86 24.10
N ALA A 126 3.48 -2.08 22.80
CA ALA A 126 2.65 -1.54 21.74
C ALA A 126 1.24 -2.13 21.75
N ILE A 127 1.09 -3.44 21.99
CA ILE A 127 -0.21 -4.11 22.15
C ILE A 127 -0.99 -3.50 23.30
N PHE A 128 -0.37 -3.33 24.47
CA PHE A 128 -1.03 -2.74 25.65
C PHE A 128 -1.40 -1.28 25.42
N ARG A 129 -0.51 -0.49 24.81
CA ARG A 129 -0.78 0.91 24.45
C ARG A 129 -1.98 0.99 23.50
N ALA A 130 -1.96 0.21 22.43
CA ALA A 130 -3.06 0.17 21.45
C ALA A 130 -4.38 -0.26 22.10
N PHE A 131 -4.36 -1.23 23.00
CA PHE A 131 -5.55 -1.65 23.75
C PHE A 131 -6.15 -0.50 24.55
N ILE A 132 -5.34 0.21 25.35
CA ILE A 132 -5.81 1.36 26.15
C ILE A 132 -6.32 2.50 25.25
N THR A 133 -5.62 2.80 24.14
CA THR A 133 -6.03 3.85 23.21
C THR A 133 -7.38 3.52 22.57
N ASN A 134 -7.55 2.29 22.10
CA ASN A 134 -8.79 1.83 21.48
C ASN A 134 -9.95 1.76 22.47
N LEU A 135 -9.68 1.34 23.71
CA LEU A 135 -10.69 1.31 24.79
C LEU A 135 -11.20 2.73 25.11
N LYS A 136 -10.28 3.72 25.19
CA LYS A 136 -10.65 5.12 25.42
C LYS A 136 -11.42 5.74 24.25
N ALA A 137 -11.09 5.36 23.02
CA ALA A 137 -11.74 5.88 21.81
C ALA A 137 -13.10 5.21 21.52
N GLY A 138 -13.36 4.00 22.05
CA GLY A 138 -14.56 3.21 21.74
C GLY A 138 -14.53 2.52 20.37
N TYR A 139 -13.47 2.69 19.57
CA TYR A 139 -13.25 2.06 18.27
C TYR A 139 -11.75 1.87 18.00
N VAL A 140 -11.42 1.09 16.94
CA VAL A 140 -10.01 0.81 16.63
C VAL A 140 -9.35 2.02 15.98
N VAL A 141 -8.48 2.71 16.72
CA VAL A 141 -7.69 3.87 16.29
C VAL A 141 -6.25 3.48 16.01
N GLU A 142 -5.67 2.63 16.86
CA GLU A 142 -4.26 2.25 16.83
C GLU A 142 -4.11 0.72 16.72
N GLY A 143 -3.14 0.26 15.92
CA GLY A 143 -2.75 -1.14 15.81
C GLY A 143 -1.47 -1.42 16.60
N GLY A 144 -1.40 -2.59 17.24
CA GLY A 144 -0.21 -3.04 17.95
C GLY A 144 0.54 -4.16 17.23
N SER A 145 0.44 -4.28 15.90
CA SER A 145 1.15 -5.31 15.13
C SER A 145 2.53 -4.82 14.74
N THR A 146 3.55 -5.66 14.90
CA THR A 146 4.93 -5.36 14.51
C THR A 146 5.16 -5.55 13.01
N ILE A 147 6.28 -5.04 12.49
CA ILE A 147 6.76 -5.28 11.13
C ILE A 147 6.88 -6.79 10.86
N THR A 148 7.45 -7.55 11.79
CA THR A 148 7.61 -9.00 11.67
C THR A 148 6.26 -9.71 11.56
N GLN A 149 5.26 -9.30 12.34
CA GLN A 149 3.89 -9.82 12.24
C GLN A 149 3.23 -9.46 10.90
N GLN A 150 3.44 -8.26 10.38
CA GLN A 150 2.90 -7.85 9.09
C GLN A 150 3.54 -8.64 7.95
N LEU A 151 4.85 -8.88 8.01
CA LEU A 151 5.58 -9.69 7.03
C LEU A 151 5.04 -11.13 7.02
N THR A 152 4.96 -11.78 8.18
CA THR A 152 4.45 -13.17 8.27
C THR A 152 3.00 -13.28 7.80
N LYS A 153 2.16 -12.31 8.12
CA LYS A 153 0.79 -12.24 7.60
C LYS A 153 0.78 -12.21 6.07
N THR A 154 1.61 -11.38 5.47
CA THR A 154 1.63 -11.18 4.01
C THR A 154 2.16 -12.40 3.27
N MET A 155 3.15 -13.08 3.83
CA MET A 155 3.83 -14.20 3.18
C MET A 155 3.16 -15.55 3.38
N PHE A 156 2.55 -15.78 4.54
CA PHE A 156 2.14 -17.13 4.94
C PHE A 156 0.66 -17.29 5.25
N LEU A 157 -0.09 -16.20 5.43
CA LEU A 157 -1.45 -16.29 5.95
C LEU A 157 -2.50 -15.71 4.99
N SER A 158 -3.74 -16.18 5.13
CA SER A 158 -4.87 -15.65 4.37
C SER A 158 -5.22 -14.21 4.82
N ARG A 159 -5.99 -13.51 3.98
CA ARG A 159 -6.45 -12.13 4.28
C ARG A 159 -7.59 -12.06 5.30
N GLU A 160 -8.10 -13.17 5.77
CA GLU A 160 -9.20 -13.23 6.74
C GLU A 160 -8.81 -12.57 8.08
N LYS A 161 -9.74 -11.81 8.65
CA LYS A 161 -9.53 -11.12 9.93
C LYS A 161 -10.11 -11.94 11.09
N THR A 162 -9.39 -13.01 11.48
CA THR A 162 -9.80 -13.91 12.56
C THR A 162 -8.79 -13.93 13.70
N LEU A 163 -9.24 -14.25 14.92
CA LEU A 163 -8.35 -14.41 16.07
C LEU A 163 -7.36 -15.59 15.90
N PRO A 164 -7.77 -16.77 15.40
CA PRO A 164 -6.83 -17.86 15.07
C PRO A 164 -5.72 -17.44 14.16
N ARG A 165 -6.04 -16.67 13.10
CA ARG A 165 -5.00 -16.10 12.20
C ARG A 165 -4.04 -15.19 12.98
N LYS A 166 -4.55 -14.34 13.89
CA LYS A 166 -3.69 -13.42 14.66
C LYS A 166 -2.73 -14.17 15.61
N ILE A 167 -3.18 -15.29 16.17
CA ILE A 167 -2.31 -16.18 16.96
C ILE A 167 -1.23 -16.83 16.09
N LYS A 168 -1.60 -17.36 14.92
CA LYS A 168 -0.67 -17.93 13.94
C LYS A 168 0.38 -16.90 13.49
N GLU A 169 -0.05 -15.65 13.23
CA GLU A 169 0.81 -14.52 12.90
C GLU A 169 1.85 -14.24 13.99
N ALA A 170 1.45 -14.24 15.25
CA ALA A 170 2.34 -14.04 16.39
C ALA A 170 3.36 -15.18 16.53
N ILE A 171 2.94 -16.44 16.41
CA ILE A 171 3.84 -17.60 16.46
C ILE A 171 4.87 -17.56 15.31
N LEU A 172 4.41 -17.27 14.08
CA LEU A 172 5.29 -17.16 12.92
C LEU A 172 6.28 -16.00 13.07
N ALA A 173 5.84 -14.86 13.64
CA ALA A 173 6.72 -13.72 13.87
C ALA A 173 7.88 -14.08 14.83
N VAL A 174 7.59 -14.77 15.92
CA VAL A 174 8.64 -15.26 16.83
C VAL A 174 9.57 -16.27 16.14
N ARG A 175 9.01 -17.20 15.35
CA ARG A 175 9.84 -18.16 14.58
C ARG A 175 10.72 -17.47 13.54
N LEU A 176 10.24 -16.40 12.90
CA LEU A 176 11.01 -15.65 11.92
C LEU A 176 12.21 -14.96 12.57
N GLU A 177 12.03 -14.35 13.72
CA GLU A 177 13.09 -13.71 14.51
C GLU A 177 14.17 -14.68 15.06
N LEU A 178 13.82 -15.98 15.16
CA LEU A 178 14.80 -17.03 15.52
C LEU A 178 15.71 -17.42 14.35
N VAL A 179 15.31 -17.12 13.13
CA VAL A 179 15.99 -17.60 11.90
C VAL A 179 16.68 -16.46 11.15
N PHE A 180 16.11 -15.25 11.20
CA PHE A 180 16.57 -14.09 10.45
C PHE A 180 16.91 -12.94 11.40
N SER A 181 17.94 -12.17 11.06
CA SER A 181 18.28 -10.93 11.73
C SER A 181 17.22 -9.84 11.51
N LYS A 182 17.26 -8.81 12.32
CA LYS A 182 16.35 -7.65 12.18
C LYS A 182 16.48 -6.99 10.81
N ASP A 183 17.68 -6.85 10.31
CA ASP A 183 17.95 -6.24 9.02
C ASP A 183 17.42 -7.10 7.86
N GLU A 184 17.60 -8.41 7.90
CA GLU A 184 17.00 -9.32 6.92
C GLU A 184 15.47 -9.27 6.95
N ILE A 185 14.85 -9.18 8.13
CA ILE A 185 13.40 -9.05 8.27
C ILE A 185 12.91 -7.70 7.69
N LEU A 186 13.63 -6.62 7.98
CA LEU A 186 13.30 -5.30 7.45
C LEU A 186 13.46 -5.24 5.92
N GLU A 187 14.51 -5.84 5.38
CA GLU A 187 14.73 -5.96 3.93
C GLU A 187 13.58 -6.73 3.26
N MET A 188 13.25 -7.90 3.79
CA MET A 188 12.12 -8.69 3.30
C MET A 188 10.80 -7.90 3.36
N TYR A 189 10.55 -7.17 4.46
CA TYR A 189 9.35 -6.36 4.61
C TYR A 189 9.28 -5.26 3.54
N LEU A 190 10.34 -4.47 3.39
CA LEU A 190 10.40 -3.35 2.45
C LEU A 190 10.29 -3.80 0.99
N ASN A 191 10.72 -5.01 0.67
CA ASN A 191 10.60 -5.59 -0.67
C ASN A 191 9.26 -6.33 -0.92
N GLN A 192 8.52 -6.69 0.15
CA GLN A 192 7.34 -7.54 0.03
C GLN A 192 6.01 -6.79 0.12
N ILE A 193 5.98 -5.66 0.87
CA ILE A 193 4.72 -5.00 1.19
C ILE A 193 4.10 -4.33 -0.03
N TYR A 194 2.76 -4.24 -0.04
CA TYR A 194 1.98 -3.61 -1.09
C TYR A 194 1.85 -2.10 -0.87
N TYR A 195 2.20 -1.31 -1.89
CA TYR A 195 2.17 0.16 -1.86
C TYR A 195 1.06 0.78 -2.70
N GLY A 196 0.21 0.00 -3.33
CA GLY A 196 -0.86 0.49 -4.22
C GLY A 196 -0.48 0.39 -5.71
N HIS A 197 -1.45 0.63 -6.61
CA HIS A 197 -1.24 0.61 -8.06
C HIS A 197 -0.54 -0.66 -8.60
N GLY A 198 -0.83 -1.82 -8.01
CA GLY A 198 -0.17 -3.08 -8.40
C GLY A 198 1.29 -3.20 -7.98
N THR A 199 1.80 -2.27 -7.17
CA THR A 199 3.21 -2.10 -6.83
C THR A 199 3.54 -2.75 -5.49
N TYR A 200 4.57 -3.59 -5.49
CA TYR A 200 5.11 -4.28 -4.32
C TYR A 200 6.59 -3.95 -4.15
N GLY A 201 7.00 -3.65 -2.93
CA GLY A 201 8.36 -3.23 -2.59
C GLY A 201 8.65 -1.76 -2.87
N VAL A 202 9.64 -1.23 -2.13
CA VAL A 202 9.96 0.20 -2.08
C VAL A 202 10.55 0.74 -3.38
N GLU A 203 11.36 -0.04 -4.10
CA GLU A 203 11.96 0.40 -5.37
C GLU A 203 10.88 0.56 -6.45
N ALA A 204 9.99 -0.44 -6.58
CA ALA A 204 8.88 -0.33 -7.52
C ALA A 204 7.92 0.82 -7.12
N ALA A 205 7.74 1.07 -5.82
CA ALA A 205 6.95 2.20 -5.34
C ALA A 205 7.60 3.54 -5.68
N ALA A 206 8.92 3.68 -5.46
CA ALA A 206 9.67 4.89 -5.81
C ALA A 206 9.55 5.23 -7.31
N GLN A 207 9.73 4.23 -8.16
CA GLN A 207 9.57 4.39 -9.61
C GLN A 207 8.14 4.73 -10.02
N THR A 208 7.14 4.10 -9.38
CA THR A 208 5.74 4.32 -9.74
C THR A 208 5.24 5.70 -9.30
N TYR A 209 5.60 6.14 -8.09
CA TYR A 209 5.07 7.40 -7.55
C TYR A 209 5.91 8.62 -7.92
N PHE A 210 7.22 8.44 -8.11
CA PHE A 210 8.14 9.58 -8.31
C PHE A 210 9.00 9.47 -9.57
N GLY A 211 8.95 8.36 -10.31
CA GLY A 211 9.78 8.15 -11.51
C GLY A 211 11.27 8.04 -11.20
N LYS A 212 11.67 7.76 -9.95
CA LYS A 212 13.04 7.76 -9.45
C LYS A 212 13.41 6.40 -8.85
N SER A 213 14.71 6.12 -8.75
CA SER A 213 15.19 5.04 -7.89
C SER A 213 14.94 5.38 -6.41
N VAL A 214 14.73 4.35 -5.59
CA VAL A 214 14.56 4.51 -4.14
C VAL A 214 15.72 5.27 -3.48
N LYS A 215 16.94 5.17 -4.06
CA LYS A 215 18.14 5.86 -3.57
C LYS A 215 18.06 7.40 -3.66
N GLU A 216 17.25 7.92 -4.56
CA GLU A 216 17.16 9.34 -4.89
C GLU A 216 16.02 10.05 -4.15
N LEU A 217 15.29 9.32 -3.29
CA LEU A 217 14.14 9.87 -2.60
C LEU A 217 14.54 10.86 -1.51
N THR A 218 13.82 11.99 -1.44
CA THR A 218 13.89 12.95 -0.36
C THR A 218 13.27 12.39 0.92
N ILE A 219 13.46 13.07 2.07
CA ILE A 219 12.80 12.70 3.33
C ILE A 219 11.27 12.75 3.19
N ALA A 220 10.75 13.75 2.49
CA ALA A 220 9.31 13.90 2.28
C ALA A 220 8.74 12.78 1.40
N GLU A 221 9.45 12.39 0.34
CA GLU A 221 9.09 11.29 -0.53
C GLU A 221 9.19 9.94 0.20
N CYS A 222 10.23 9.72 1.01
CA CYS A 222 10.37 8.56 1.89
C CYS A 222 9.18 8.46 2.87
N ALA A 223 8.79 9.57 3.50
CA ALA A 223 7.64 9.63 4.39
C ALA A 223 6.32 9.37 3.64
N MET A 224 6.22 9.79 2.38
CA MET A 224 5.07 9.50 1.54
C MET A 224 4.96 8.00 1.27
N ILE A 225 6.03 7.35 0.81
CA ILE A 225 6.05 5.89 0.59
C ILE A 225 5.71 5.15 1.88
N ALA A 226 6.37 5.46 2.99
CA ALA A 226 6.10 4.83 4.29
C ALA A 226 4.66 5.03 4.80
N SER A 227 3.94 6.02 4.26
CA SER A 227 2.56 6.31 4.62
C SER A 227 1.52 5.36 3.97
N LEU A 228 1.87 4.74 2.83
CA LEU A 228 0.96 3.99 1.96
C LEU A 228 0.49 2.65 2.53
N PRO A 229 1.34 1.81 3.17
CA PRO A 229 0.97 0.45 3.58
C PRO A 229 -0.28 0.35 4.45
N LYS A 230 -0.56 1.37 5.26
CA LYS A 230 -1.75 1.41 6.12
C LYS A 230 -3.07 1.31 5.34
N ALA A 231 -3.18 2.00 4.20
CA ALA A 231 -4.35 1.98 3.32
C ALA A 231 -3.98 2.53 1.94
N PRO A 232 -3.34 1.73 1.06
CA PRO A 232 -2.73 2.22 -0.18
C PRO A 232 -3.69 2.97 -1.10
N ASN A 233 -4.92 2.49 -1.26
CA ASN A 233 -5.93 3.16 -2.09
C ASN A 233 -6.42 4.49 -1.48
N ASN A 234 -6.54 4.57 -0.15
CA ASN A 234 -7.00 5.77 0.53
C ASN A 234 -5.94 6.88 0.61
N TYR A 235 -4.68 6.48 0.67
CA TYR A 235 -3.54 7.40 0.79
C TYR A 235 -2.75 7.55 -0.52
N SER A 236 -3.29 7.02 -1.63
CA SER A 236 -2.70 7.24 -2.95
C SER A 236 -2.68 8.75 -3.27
N PRO A 237 -1.53 9.32 -3.59
CA PRO A 237 -1.42 10.75 -3.95
C PRO A 237 -2.11 11.07 -5.28
N TYR A 238 -2.23 10.10 -6.19
CA TYR A 238 -2.99 10.23 -7.43
C TYR A 238 -4.50 10.32 -7.22
N ARG A 239 -5.03 9.51 -6.26
CA ARG A 239 -6.49 9.47 -6.01
C ARG A 239 -6.95 10.46 -4.96
N ASN A 240 -6.17 10.69 -3.92
CA ASN A 240 -6.55 11.48 -2.75
C ASN A 240 -5.38 12.36 -2.26
N PRO A 241 -4.92 13.36 -3.04
CA PRO A 241 -3.71 14.14 -2.73
C PRO A 241 -3.76 14.82 -1.35
N LYS A 242 -4.93 15.34 -0.94
CA LYS A 242 -5.11 15.97 0.38
C LYS A 242 -4.92 14.98 1.54
N LYS A 243 -5.49 13.76 1.42
CA LYS A 243 -5.33 12.70 2.45
C LYS A 243 -3.90 12.17 2.46
N ALA A 244 -3.29 12.01 1.30
CA ALA A 244 -1.91 11.60 1.13
C ALA A 244 -0.96 12.57 1.83
N ARG A 245 -1.08 13.88 1.56
CA ARG A 245 -0.30 14.94 2.21
C ARG A 245 -0.48 14.93 3.73
N LYS A 246 -1.72 14.82 4.21
CA LYS A 246 -2.00 14.74 5.66
C LYS A 246 -1.32 13.54 6.31
N ARG A 247 -1.34 12.37 5.64
CA ARG A 247 -0.72 11.16 6.15
C ARG A 247 0.81 11.22 6.08
N ARG A 248 1.42 11.71 4.98
CA ARG A 248 2.85 12.01 4.88
C ARG A 248 3.32 12.89 6.01
N ASN A 249 2.61 14.01 6.24
CA ASN A 249 2.96 14.95 7.30
C ASN A 249 2.87 14.34 8.70
N HIS A 250 1.95 13.37 8.92
CA HIS A 250 1.93 12.58 10.15
C HIS A 250 3.19 11.71 10.28
N VAL A 251 3.65 11.08 9.20
CA VAL A 251 4.89 10.29 9.20
C VAL A 251 6.10 11.16 9.56
N ILE A 252 6.25 12.32 8.90
CA ILE A 252 7.35 13.26 9.16
C ILE A 252 7.38 13.69 10.64
N ARG A 253 6.23 14.08 11.20
CA ARG A 253 6.14 14.42 12.63
C ARG A 253 6.54 13.25 13.52
N ARG A 254 6.08 12.05 13.17
CA ARG A 254 6.39 10.84 13.92
C ARG A 254 7.88 10.51 13.88
N MET A 255 8.56 10.74 12.75
CA MET A 255 10.02 10.61 12.65
C MET A 255 10.74 11.59 13.59
N ALA A 256 10.26 12.81 13.69
CA ALA A 256 10.81 13.81 14.62
C ALA A 256 10.53 13.43 16.10
N ASP A 257 9.31 12.97 16.42
CA ASP A 257 8.93 12.54 17.78
C ASP A 257 9.81 11.42 18.32
N VAL A 258 10.26 10.50 17.44
CA VAL A 258 11.17 9.40 17.81
C VAL A 258 12.65 9.74 17.56
N SER A 259 12.97 10.99 17.27
CA SER A 259 14.32 11.51 17.07
C SER A 259 15.10 10.84 15.90
N PHE A 260 14.41 10.38 14.87
CA PHE A 260 15.01 9.88 13.64
C PHE A 260 15.45 11.00 12.69
N ILE A 261 14.78 12.16 12.75
CA ILE A 261 15.16 13.38 12.05
C ILE A 261 15.13 14.56 13.01
N THR A 262 15.88 15.60 12.67
CA THR A 262 15.89 16.84 13.46
C THR A 262 14.59 17.64 13.24
N THR A 263 14.28 18.55 14.16
CA THR A 263 13.13 19.46 14.01
C THR A 263 13.24 20.32 12.75
N GLU A 264 14.45 20.73 12.38
CA GLU A 264 14.69 21.52 11.16
C GLU A 264 14.45 20.70 9.89
N GLN A 265 14.95 19.45 9.83
CA GLN A 265 14.65 18.52 8.75
C GLN A 265 13.15 18.26 8.62
N ALA A 266 12.45 18.08 9.74
CA ALA A 266 11.01 17.91 9.74
C ALA A 266 10.28 19.13 9.18
N LYS A 267 10.68 20.34 9.59
CA LYS A 267 10.09 21.60 9.11
C LYS A 267 10.27 21.78 7.61
N THR A 268 11.48 21.55 7.08
CA THR A 268 11.77 21.62 5.65
C THR A 268 10.96 20.60 4.86
N SER A 269 10.94 19.33 5.32
CA SER A 269 10.20 18.26 4.64
C SER A 269 8.68 18.44 4.67
N LEU A 270 8.13 19.14 5.67
CA LEU A 270 6.70 19.46 5.73
C LEU A 270 6.28 20.51 4.68
N GLN A 271 7.20 21.39 4.29
CA GLN A 271 6.99 22.44 3.29
C GLN A 271 7.20 21.93 1.86
N GLU A 272 7.94 20.83 1.70
CA GLU A 272 8.24 20.25 0.41
C GLU A 272 6.97 19.74 -0.27
N ASP A 273 6.74 20.18 -1.52
CA ASP A 273 5.74 19.60 -2.40
C ASP A 273 6.30 18.36 -3.10
N PHE A 274 5.48 17.34 -3.29
CA PHE A 274 5.90 16.17 -4.04
C PHE A 274 5.45 16.30 -5.49
N HIS A 275 6.39 16.09 -6.39
CA HIS A 275 6.13 15.98 -7.83
C HIS A 275 5.94 14.49 -8.14
N LEU A 276 4.71 14.14 -8.53
CA LEU A 276 4.40 12.77 -8.90
C LEU A 276 4.94 12.49 -10.29
N GLY A 277 5.51 11.30 -10.48
CA GLY A 277 5.79 10.76 -11.80
C GLY A 277 4.48 10.49 -12.56
N GLU A 278 4.57 10.40 -13.86
CA GLU A 278 3.44 9.92 -14.66
C GLU A 278 3.11 8.48 -14.26
N VAL A 279 1.82 8.17 -14.15
CA VAL A 279 1.39 6.78 -13.93
C VAL A 279 1.76 6.00 -15.19
N GLN A 280 2.91 5.36 -15.15
CA GLN A 280 3.31 4.49 -16.25
C GLN A 280 2.33 3.32 -16.30
N GLU A 281 1.51 3.28 -17.33
CA GLU A 281 0.86 2.07 -17.76
C GLU A 281 1.93 0.98 -18.01
N MET A 282 1.52 -0.28 -17.96
CA MET A 282 2.44 -1.39 -18.25
C MET A 282 3.16 -1.11 -19.57
N LEU A 283 4.49 -0.94 -19.50
CA LEU A 283 5.28 -0.63 -20.68
C LEU A 283 5.00 -1.64 -21.79
N ASN A 284 4.53 -1.17 -22.92
CA ASN A 284 4.28 -1.99 -24.11
C ASN A 284 4.35 -1.14 -25.39
N LYS A 285 5.55 -0.96 -25.91
CA LYS A 285 5.82 -0.13 -27.10
C LYS A 285 5.40 -0.78 -28.41
N ALA A 286 5.27 -2.11 -28.43
CA ALA A 286 4.92 -2.90 -29.62
C ALA A 286 3.87 -3.97 -29.30
N PRO A 287 2.59 -3.60 -29.01
CA PRO A 287 1.62 -4.50 -28.40
C PRO A 287 1.40 -5.84 -29.14
N TYR A 288 1.29 -5.81 -30.44
CA TYR A 288 1.06 -7.02 -31.24
C TYR A 288 2.28 -7.96 -31.26
N PHE A 289 3.48 -7.41 -31.40
CA PHE A 289 4.72 -8.18 -31.35
C PHE A 289 4.94 -8.75 -29.96
N VAL A 290 4.76 -7.94 -28.94
CA VAL A 290 4.90 -8.34 -27.54
C VAL A 290 3.90 -9.44 -27.17
N GLU A 291 2.67 -9.39 -27.68
CA GLU A 291 1.67 -10.45 -27.46
C GLU A 291 2.09 -11.77 -28.16
N HIS A 292 2.70 -11.68 -29.36
CA HIS A 292 3.25 -12.85 -30.03
C HIS A 292 4.38 -13.47 -29.20
N VAL A 293 5.33 -12.68 -28.73
CA VAL A 293 6.41 -13.11 -27.83
C VAL A 293 5.86 -13.73 -26.55
N ARG A 294 4.85 -13.10 -25.93
CA ARG A 294 4.18 -13.59 -24.73
C ARG A 294 3.65 -15.01 -24.92
N ARG A 295 2.95 -15.29 -26.02
CA ARG A 295 2.40 -16.62 -26.32
C ARG A 295 3.50 -17.68 -26.50
N ILE A 296 4.59 -17.34 -27.18
CA ILE A 296 5.73 -18.23 -27.34
C ILE A 296 6.34 -18.57 -25.98
N LEU A 297 6.57 -17.57 -25.14
CA LEU A 297 7.18 -17.73 -23.82
C LEU A 297 6.26 -18.54 -22.88
N GLU A 298 4.96 -18.27 -22.92
CA GLU A 298 3.98 -18.98 -22.10
C GLU A 298 3.91 -20.47 -22.48
N ASN A 299 3.90 -20.78 -23.78
CA ASN A 299 3.94 -22.16 -24.26
C ASN A 299 5.25 -22.88 -23.89
N LYS A 300 6.39 -22.16 -23.91
CA LYS A 300 7.71 -22.75 -23.66
C LYS A 300 8.01 -22.91 -22.17
N PHE A 301 7.63 -21.95 -21.34
CA PHE A 301 8.03 -21.89 -19.93
C PHE A 301 6.87 -21.99 -18.95
N GLY A 302 5.64 -21.85 -19.39
CA GLY A 302 4.42 -21.77 -18.58
C GLY A 302 4.21 -20.37 -17.96
N SER A 303 2.95 -20.03 -17.65
CA SER A 303 2.55 -18.73 -17.06
C SER A 303 3.31 -18.40 -15.77
N SER A 304 3.56 -19.40 -14.92
CA SER A 304 4.25 -19.16 -13.64
C SER A 304 5.67 -18.62 -13.86
N LYS A 305 6.46 -19.19 -14.77
CA LYS A 305 7.80 -18.67 -15.07
C LYS A 305 7.74 -17.33 -15.80
N LEU A 306 6.81 -17.20 -16.75
CA LEU A 306 6.67 -15.96 -17.52
C LEU A 306 6.41 -14.74 -16.63
N TYR A 307 5.52 -14.87 -15.65
CA TYR A 307 5.09 -13.71 -14.85
C TYR A 307 5.78 -13.57 -13.50
N ARG A 308 6.63 -14.54 -13.09
CA ARG A 308 7.20 -14.55 -11.73
C ARG A 308 8.71 -14.77 -11.67
N ALA A 309 9.33 -15.31 -12.74
CA ALA A 309 10.73 -15.69 -12.68
C ALA A 309 11.71 -14.56 -13.05
N GLY A 310 11.24 -13.40 -13.46
CA GLY A 310 12.10 -12.27 -13.82
C GLY A 310 12.97 -12.53 -15.04
N LEU A 311 12.39 -13.12 -16.09
CA LEU A 311 13.13 -13.41 -17.32
C LEU A 311 13.58 -12.11 -17.99
N LYS A 312 14.80 -12.15 -18.56
CA LYS A 312 15.26 -11.16 -19.52
C LYS A 312 15.19 -11.79 -20.90
N VAL A 313 14.34 -11.22 -21.76
CA VAL A 313 14.06 -11.75 -23.10
C VAL A 313 14.53 -10.77 -24.13
N TYR A 314 15.56 -11.13 -24.84
CA TYR A 314 16.12 -10.33 -25.93
C TYR A 314 15.49 -10.79 -27.24
N THR A 315 14.97 -9.83 -28.00
CA THR A 315 14.31 -10.07 -29.28
C THR A 315 15.09 -9.41 -30.42
N THR A 316 14.73 -9.75 -31.63
CA THR A 316 15.28 -9.13 -32.86
C THR A 316 14.44 -7.95 -33.34
N LEU A 317 13.52 -7.42 -32.52
CA LEU A 317 12.66 -6.32 -32.90
C LEU A 317 13.47 -5.01 -33.02
N ASN A 318 13.49 -4.47 -34.21
CA ASN A 318 14.03 -3.11 -34.45
C ASN A 318 12.92 -2.07 -34.20
N MET A 319 13.08 -1.22 -33.19
CA MET A 319 12.04 -0.29 -32.76
C MET A 319 11.76 0.80 -33.81
N GLU A 320 12.77 1.29 -34.53
CA GLU A 320 12.59 2.29 -35.58
C GLU A 320 11.74 1.77 -36.75
N MET A 321 11.99 0.51 -37.14
CA MET A 321 11.19 -0.17 -38.16
C MET A 321 9.76 -0.44 -37.65
N GLN A 322 9.61 -0.86 -36.39
CA GLN A 322 8.31 -1.09 -35.76
C GLN A 322 7.45 0.16 -35.73
N GLU A 323 8.00 1.28 -35.30
CA GLU A 323 7.28 2.55 -35.23
C GLU A 323 6.92 3.06 -36.66
N SER A 324 7.82 2.88 -37.62
CA SER A 324 7.54 3.23 -39.01
C SER A 324 6.42 2.39 -39.60
N ALA A 325 6.40 1.07 -39.33
CA ALA A 325 5.33 0.18 -39.75
C ALA A 325 3.99 0.54 -39.08
N GLN A 326 3.97 0.85 -37.78
CA GLN A 326 2.77 1.28 -37.08
C GLN A 326 2.20 2.56 -37.64
N ARG A 327 3.06 3.56 -37.93
CA ARG A 327 2.64 4.82 -38.58
C ARG A 327 2.03 4.55 -39.96
N ALA A 328 2.73 3.79 -40.82
CA ALA A 328 2.26 3.45 -42.13
C ALA A 328 0.90 2.74 -42.14
N ILE A 329 0.72 1.76 -41.24
CA ILE A 329 -0.57 1.07 -41.10
C ILE A 329 -1.65 2.04 -40.64
N LYS A 330 -1.39 2.87 -39.62
CA LYS A 330 -2.36 3.83 -39.06
C LYS A 330 -2.79 4.85 -40.15
N GLU A 331 -1.86 5.38 -40.94
CA GLU A 331 -2.14 6.31 -42.02
C GLU A 331 -2.94 5.64 -43.15
N ASN A 332 -2.52 4.45 -43.58
CA ASN A 332 -3.23 3.74 -44.64
C ASN A 332 -4.63 3.30 -44.26
N LEU A 333 -4.84 2.87 -43.00
CA LEU A 333 -6.19 2.56 -42.49
C LEU A 333 -7.08 3.81 -42.49
N ARG A 334 -6.54 4.96 -42.06
CA ARG A 334 -7.29 6.24 -42.11
C ARG A 334 -7.61 6.64 -43.56
N ASN A 335 -6.67 6.50 -44.47
CA ASN A 335 -6.88 6.79 -45.90
C ASN A 335 -7.90 5.82 -46.52
N ALA A 336 -7.88 4.56 -46.13
CA ALA A 336 -8.89 3.59 -46.55
C ALA A 336 -10.27 3.94 -45.98
N ASP A 337 -10.37 4.29 -44.71
CA ASP A 337 -11.62 4.69 -44.10
C ASP A 337 -12.24 5.92 -44.78
N LYS A 338 -11.42 6.94 -45.09
CA LYS A 338 -11.84 8.10 -45.89
C LYS A 338 -12.37 7.72 -47.28
N ARG A 339 -11.72 6.76 -47.93
CA ARG A 339 -12.16 6.28 -49.29
C ARG A 339 -13.49 5.54 -49.22
N TYR A 340 -13.83 4.90 -48.11
CA TYR A 340 -15.15 4.25 -47.89
C TYR A 340 -16.26 5.26 -47.62
N GLY A 341 -15.91 6.51 -47.32
CA GLY A 341 -16.85 7.61 -47.10
C GLY A 341 -17.53 7.58 -45.75
N TYR A 342 -18.37 8.57 -45.52
CA TYR A 342 -19.09 8.73 -44.26
C TYR A 342 -20.14 7.61 -44.08
N ARG A 343 -20.14 6.96 -42.92
CA ARG A 343 -21.01 5.83 -42.61
C ARG A 343 -22.23 6.20 -41.77
N GLY A 344 -22.46 7.49 -41.56
CA GLY A 344 -23.56 7.97 -40.74
C GLY A 344 -23.14 8.24 -39.28
N SER A 345 -24.09 8.79 -38.52
CA SER A 345 -23.88 9.02 -37.07
C SER A 345 -23.88 7.70 -36.31
N LEU A 346 -23.06 7.64 -35.25
CA LEU A 346 -23.04 6.49 -34.34
C LEU A 346 -24.30 6.36 -33.50
N GLY A 347 -25.08 7.45 -33.37
CA GLY A 347 -26.32 7.50 -32.60
C GLY A 347 -26.84 8.93 -32.49
N THR A 348 -27.89 9.12 -31.75
CA THR A 348 -28.50 10.42 -31.44
C THR A 348 -28.41 10.68 -29.94
N VAL A 349 -28.17 11.93 -29.56
CA VAL A 349 -28.14 12.40 -28.17
C VAL A 349 -29.29 13.37 -27.96
N ASP A 350 -30.02 13.24 -26.86
CA ASP A 350 -31.08 14.13 -26.48
C ASP A 350 -30.52 15.46 -25.95
N LEU A 351 -30.53 16.47 -26.80
CA LEU A 351 -30.00 17.81 -26.47
C LEU A 351 -30.89 18.58 -25.48
N SER A 352 -32.16 18.13 -25.24
CA SER A 352 -33.03 18.77 -24.25
C SER A 352 -32.55 18.68 -22.81
N ARG A 353 -31.62 17.75 -22.54
CA ARG A 353 -30.99 17.56 -21.22
C ARG A 353 -29.93 18.62 -20.86
N GLY A 354 -29.64 19.52 -21.77
CA GLY A 354 -28.63 20.58 -21.58
C GLY A 354 -27.20 20.13 -21.87
N GLU A 355 -26.38 21.13 -22.12
CA GLU A 355 -24.97 20.97 -22.54
C GLU A 355 -24.12 20.14 -21.57
N ILE A 356 -24.23 20.39 -20.25
CA ILE A 356 -23.51 19.66 -19.22
C ILE A 356 -23.82 18.14 -19.23
N ALA A 357 -25.07 17.77 -19.52
CA ALA A 357 -25.44 16.36 -19.60
C ALA A 357 -24.83 15.69 -20.84
N VAL A 358 -24.72 16.43 -21.95
CA VAL A 358 -24.05 15.97 -23.18
C VAL A 358 -22.55 15.82 -22.96
N GLN A 359 -21.91 16.80 -22.33
CA GLN A 359 -20.48 16.72 -21.94
C GLN A 359 -20.17 15.49 -21.09
N ASN A 360 -20.96 15.25 -20.05
CA ASN A 360 -20.78 14.09 -19.17
C ASN A 360 -21.00 12.75 -19.91
N ALA A 361 -21.93 12.69 -20.85
CA ALA A 361 -22.15 11.53 -21.69
C ALA A 361 -20.96 11.26 -22.61
N MET A 362 -20.37 12.30 -23.20
CA MET A 362 -19.20 12.18 -24.07
C MET A 362 -17.95 11.81 -23.30
N LEU A 363 -17.69 12.38 -22.13
CA LEU A 363 -16.60 11.98 -21.23
C LEU A 363 -16.65 10.49 -20.92
N LYS A 364 -17.85 9.99 -20.58
CA LYS A 364 -18.06 8.57 -20.30
C LYS A 364 -17.85 7.68 -21.52
N GLN A 365 -18.33 8.10 -22.70
CA GLN A 365 -18.24 7.33 -23.94
C GLN A 365 -16.82 7.26 -24.48
N ASN A 366 -16.03 8.32 -24.31
CA ASN A 366 -14.66 8.39 -24.76
C ASN A 366 -13.63 7.86 -23.72
N ASN A 367 -14.10 7.44 -22.53
CA ASN A 367 -13.25 7.05 -21.39
C ASN A 367 -12.25 8.14 -20.95
N PHE A 368 -12.56 9.41 -21.20
CA PHE A 368 -11.74 10.50 -20.72
C PHE A 368 -11.96 10.73 -19.22
N SER A 369 -10.85 10.94 -18.49
CA SER A 369 -10.88 11.62 -17.19
C SER A 369 -10.91 13.12 -17.45
N GLU A 370 -11.54 13.89 -16.56
CA GLU A 370 -11.66 15.35 -16.66
C GLU A 370 -10.34 16.11 -16.90
N ASP A 371 -9.18 15.47 -16.69
CA ASP A 371 -7.85 16.06 -16.77
C ASP A 371 -7.02 15.63 -18.01
N LEU A 372 -7.54 14.77 -18.89
CA LEU A 372 -6.80 14.34 -20.09
C LEU A 372 -7.24 15.19 -21.29
N GLY A 373 -6.34 16.10 -21.69
CA GLY A 373 -6.48 16.89 -22.90
C GLY A 373 -6.57 16.04 -24.18
N ILE A 374 -7.20 16.57 -25.23
CA ILE A 374 -7.33 15.90 -26.51
C ILE A 374 -5.98 15.94 -27.24
N GLU A 375 -5.38 14.77 -27.50
CA GLU A 375 -4.14 14.69 -28.28
C GLU A 375 -4.41 14.86 -29.79
N ILE A 376 -3.60 15.72 -30.44
CA ILE A 376 -3.64 15.90 -31.87
C ILE A 376 -3.40 14.57 -32.61
N GLY A 377 -4.35 14.20 -33.47
CA GLY A 377 -4.28 12.95 -34.23
C GLY A 377 -4.98 11.76 -33.59
N SER A 378 -5.62 11.93 -32.42
CA SER A 378 -6.53 10.91 -31.86
C SER A 378 -7.88 10.91 -32.59
N THR A 379 -8.56 9.77 -32.56
CA THR A 379 -9.94 9.63 -33.04
C THR A 379 -10.86 9.57 -31.81
N ILE A 380 -11.78 10.51 -31.73
CA ILE A 380 -12.70 10.65 -30.60
C ILE A 380 -14.13 10.79 -31.08
N ASN A 381 -15.09 10.38 -30.25
CA ASN A 381 -16.49 10.61 -30.51
C ASN A 381 -16.87 12.03 -30.06
N GLY A 382 -17.64 12.73 -30.89
CA GLY A 382 -18.16 14.05 -30.58
C GLY A 382 -19.65 14.15 -30.84
N THR A 383 -20.33 15.01 -30.08
CA THR A 383 -21.75 15.33 -30.32
C THR A 383 -21.82 16.64 -31.08
N VAL A 384 -22.49 16.60 -32.26
CA VAL A 384 -22.79 17.79 -33.03
C VAL A 384 -23.94 18.53 -32.38
N MET A 385 -23.70 19.76 -31.93
CA MET A 385 -24.68 20.60 -31.23
C MET A 385 -25.42 21.50 -32.20
N SER A 386 -24.72 22.03 -33.19
CA SER A 386 -25.33 22.85 -34.25
C SER A 386 -24.51 22.76 -35.53
N VAL A 387 -25.18 22.97 -36.67
CA VAL A 387 -24.58 22.97 -38.00
C VAL A 387 -24.87 24.32 -38.66
N GLY A 388 -23.82 25.06 -39.03
CA GLY A 388 -23.89 26.27 -39.84
C GLY A 388 -23.43 26.00 -41.28
N GLU A 389 -23.35 27.05 -42.09
CA GLU A 389 -23.03 26.94 -43.51
C GLU A 389 -21.58 26.48 -43.75
N THR A 390 -20.62 26.85 -42.89
CA THR A 390 -19.20 26.55 -43.03
C THR A 390 -18.59 25.75 -41.91
N GLN A 391 -19.29 25.66 -40.77
CA GLN A 391 -18.77 25.05 -39.57
C GLN A 391 -19.89 24.32 -38.78
N ALA A 392 -19.53 23.25 -38.10
CA ALA A 392 -20.38 22.59 -37.12
C ALA A 392 -19.74 22.73 -35.71
N TRP A 393 -20.58 23.10 -34.74
CA TRP A 393 -20.14 23.10 -33.33
C TRP A 393 -20.30 21.72 -32.73
N VAL A 394 -19.24 21.23 -32.09
CA VAL A 394 -19.16 19.88 -31.51
C VAL A 394 -18.67 19.91 -30.10
N ILE A 395 -19.23 19.06 -29.25
CA ILE A 395 -18.76 18.76 -27.88
C ILE A 395 -18.00 17.44 -27.89
N LEU A 396 -16.75 17.44 -27.35
CA LEU A 396 -15.84 16.30 -27.37
C LEU A 396 -15.62 15.70 -25.98
N GLY A 397 -16.29 16.22 -24.98
CA GLY A 397 -16.17 15.87 -23.56
C GLY A 397 -16.13 17.15 -22.72
N ALA A 398 -15.05 17.40 -21.97
CA ALA A 398 -14.88 18.66 -21.26
C ALA A 398 -14.57 19.85 -22.20
N GLU A 399 -14.11 19.56 -23.42
CA GLU A 399 -13.78 20.55 -24.44
C GLU A 399 -14.81 20.57 -25.55
N ASP A 400 -14.97 21.71 -26.21
CA ASP A 400 -15.78 21.90 -27.37
C ASP A 400 -14.95 22.55 -28.50
N GLY A 401 -15.45 22.53 -29.70
CA GLY A 401 -14.77 23.10 -30.85
C GLY A 401 -15.62 23.18 -32.10
N TYR A 402 -15.04 23.78 -33.13
CA TYR A 402 -15.69 23.89 -34.43
C TYR A 402 -15.02 22.96 -35.44
N LEU A 403 -15.84 22.17 -36.16
CA LEU A 403 -15.43 21.43 -37.35
C LEU A 403 -15.69 22.29 -38.57
N ASP A 404 -14.64 22.62 -39.29
CA ASP A 404 -14.75 23.29 -40.59
C ASP A 404 -15.16 22.26 -41.66
N ILE A 405 -16.20 22.57 -42.44
CA ILE A 405 -16.69 21.72 -43.56
C ILE A 405 -15.59 21.41 -44.56
N LYS A 406 -14.63 22.33 -44.76
CA LYS A 406 -13.45 22.09 -45.66
C LYS A 406 -12.60 20.91 -45.20
N ASN A 407 -12.62 20.59 -43.90
CA ASN A 407 -11.88 19.46 -43.30
C ASN A 407 -12.69 18.16 -43.30
N MET A 408 -13.96 18.19 -43.75
CA MET A 408 -14.87 17.04 -43.81
C MET A 408 -14.90 16.36 -45.18
N ASN A 409 -13.86 16.52 -45.98
CA ASN A 409 -13.75 15.83 -47.28
C ASN A 409 -13.52 14.33 -47.05
N TRP A 410 -14.58 13.56 -47.09
CA TRP A 410 -14.61 12.09 -46.99
C TRP A 410 -14.59 11.47 -48.38
#